data_153f23ee9c844dd9e69455e69bd07ec9
#
_entry.id   153f23ee9c844dd9e69455e69bd07ec9
#
_cell.length_a   1.000
_cell.length_b   1.000
_cell.length_c   1.000
_cell.angle_alpha   90.00
_cell.angle_beta   90.00
_cell.angle_gamma   90.00
#
_symmetry.space_group_name_H-M   'P 1'
#
loop_
_entity.id
_entity.type
_entity.pdbx_description
1 polymer ?
#
loop_
_entity_poly.entity_id
_entity_poly.type
_entity_poly.pdbx_seq_one_letter_code
_entity_poly.pdbx_strand_id
1 'polypeptide(L)'
;RQVHPGILHTTASITRMQNFVNGNVSPAVDCYRLLQQNSLASASYIIQGPFTTIARFNPDMTPHPTKTKSEEDHKAAYLNALMWNITKNEAHAQKSIEILNAYAGTLREIDMSDNDAPLCAALQGFLLANAAELMRHTYPSVSDTDVKSWENMFRNVFIPVLRNFFAKSPYANGNWGTAAIKAFMAFGIFLDDESFYNEAVTFFYEGHDNGSLTNYIICLLYTSPSPRDTR
;
A
#
# COMPACT_ATOMS: atom_id res chain seq x y z
N ARG A 1 8.84 -20.71 1.77
CA ARG A 1 8.65 -20.07 0.45
C ARG A 1 7.30 -19.37 0.44
N GLN A 2 7.30 -18.09 0.14
CA GLN A 2 6.06 -17.32 0.09
C GLN A 2 5.20 -17.77 -1.09
N VAL A 3 3.88 -17.57 -0.96
CA VAL A 3 2.90 -17.87 -2.01
C VAL A 3 2.47 -16.56 -2.63
N HIS A 4 2.55 -16.47 -3.96
CA HIS A 4 2.25 -15.25 -4.71
C HIS A 4 1.05 -15.41 -5.66
N PRO A 5 0.26 -14.34 -5.86
CA PRO A 5 0.27 -13.09 -5.08
C PRO A 5 -0.12 -13.37 -3.63
N GLY A 6 0.44 -12.61 -2.69
CA GLY A 6 0.36 -12.96 -1.27
C GLY A 6 0.13 -11.80 -0.29
N ILE A 7 -0.13 -10.56 -0.76
CA ILE A 7 -0.40 -9.41 0.12
C ILE A 7 -1.89 -9.38 0.49
N LEU A 8 -2.71 -8.58 -0.19
CA LEU A 8 -4.17 -8.54 0.05
C LEU A 8 -4.92 -9.63 -0.73
N HIS A 9 -4.37 -10.05 -1.85
CA HIS A 9 -5.02 -10.96 -2.77
C HIS A 9 -4.17 -12.20 -3.00
N THR A 10 -4.82 -13.35 -2.92
CA THR A 10 -4.27 -14.64 -3.32
C THR A 10 -4.92 -15.08 -4.63
N THR A 11 -4.33 -16.05 -5.32
CA THR A 11 -4.94 -16.67 -6.50
C THR A 11 -6.37 -17.13 -6.21
N ALA A 12 -6.61 -17.75 -5.06
CA ALA A 12 -7.94 -18.21 -4.64
C ALA A 12 -8.92 -17.05 -4.46
N SER A 13 -8.49 -15.92 -3.86
CA SER A 13 -9.34 -14.75 -3.68
C SER A 13 -9.67 -14.07 -5.01
N ILE A 14 -8.73 -14.02 -5.93
CA ILE A 14 -8.93 -13.49 -7.28
C ILE A 14 -9.96 -14.36 -8.05
N THR A 15 -9.79 -15.66 -8.04
CA THR A 15 -10.73 -16.59 -8.68
C THR A 15 -12.14 -16.44 -8.09
N ARG A 16 -12.24 -16.31 -6.77
CA ARG A 16 -13.55 -16.08 -6.11
C ARG A 16 -14.20 -14.77 -6.54
N MET A 17 -13.44 -13.66 -6.63
CA MET A 17 -13.95 -12.39 -7.13
C MET A 17 -14.47 -12.50 -8.56
N GLN A 18 -13.69 -13.13 -9.45
CA GLN A 18 -14.09 -13.37 -10.84
C GLN A 18 -15.39 -14.16 -10.92
N ASN A 19 -15.49 -15.25 -10.16
CA ASN A 19 -16.70 -16.10 -10.14
C ASN A 19 -17.93 -15.35 -9.65
N PHE A 20 -17.80 -14.53 -8.60
CA PHE A 20 -18.90 -13.75 -8.08
C PHE A 20 -19.35 -12.64 -9.04
N VAL A 21 -18.41 -11.96 -9.69
CA VAL A 21 -18.73 -10.92 -10.66
C VAL A 21 -19.37 -11.54 -11.91
N ASN A 22 -18.81 -12.61 -12.45
CA ASN A 22 -19.34 -13.31 -13.64
C ASN A 22 -20.70 -13.96 -13.36
N GLY A 23 -20.89 -14.46 -12.14
CA GLY A 23 -22.15 -15.05 -11.69
C GLY A 23 -23.20 -14.04 -11.24
N ASN A 24 -22.92 -12.74 -11.31
CA ASN A 24 -23.79 -11.65 -10.85
C ASN A 24 -24.26 -11.81 -9.39
N VAL A 25 -23.34 -12.27 -8.50
CA VAL A 25 -23.64 -12.58 -7.11
C VAL A 25 -23.43 -11.37 -6.21
N SER A 26 -24.52 -10.90 -5.55
CA SER A 26 -24.44 -9.85 -4.52
C SER A 26 -23.87 -10.40 -3.21
N PRO A 27 -23.18 -9.58 -2.40
CA PRO A 27 -22.89 -8.14 -2.60
C PRO A 27 -21.66 -7.86 -3.48
N ALA A 28 -20.93 -8.88 -3.92
CA ALA A 28 -19.67 -8.73 -4.64
C ALA A 28 -19.84 -7.99 -5.99
N VAL A 29 -20.87 -8.33 -6.75
CA VAL A 29 -21.14 -7.65 -8.02
C VAL A 29 -21.54 -6.19 -7.81
N ASP A 30 -22.19 -5.85 -6.72
CA ASP A 30 -22.58 -4.47 -6.42
C ASP A 30 -21.33 -3.64 -6.05
N CYS A 31 -20.40 -4.20 -5.28
CA CYS A 31 -19.10 -3.60 -5.02
C CYS A 31 -18.29 -3.41 -6.34
N TYR A 32 -18.33 -4.38 -7.22
CA TYR A 32 -17.69 -4.28 -8.53
C TYR A 32 -18.28 -3.15 -9.39
N ARG A 33 -19.60 -2.96 -9.38
CA ARG A 33 -20.25 -1.84 -10.07
C ARG A 33 -19.81 -0.48 -9.54
N LEU A 34 -19.66 -0.36 -8.22
CA LEU A 34 -19.09 0.85 -7.60
C LEU A 34 -17.63 1.06 -8.03
N LEU A 35 -16.84 0.00 -8.08
CA LEU A 35 -15.47 0.08 -8.57
C LEU A 35 -15.40 0.56 -10.03
N GLN A 36 -16.26 0.05 -10.91
CA GLN A 36 -16.35 0.49 -12.31
C GLN A 36 -16.67 1.97 -12.47
N GLN A 37 -17.44 2.55 -11.52
CA GLN A 37 -17.80 3.98 -11.52
C GLN A 37 -16.72 4.88 -10.94
N ASN A 38 -15.69 4.31 -10.29
CA ASN A 38 -14.61 5.08 -9.70
C ASN A 38 -13.64 5.53 -10.78
N SER A 39 -13.44 6.84 -10.93
CA SER A 39 -12.53 7.42 -11.92
C SER A 39 -11.08 6.94 -11.76
N LEU A 40 -10.65 6.62 -10.54
CA LEU A 40 -9.32 6.07 -10.27
C LEU A 40 -9.14 4.62 -10.76
N ALA A 41 -10.25 3.90 -11.00
CA ALA A 41 -10.22 2.56 -11.56
C ALA A 41 -10.32 2.54 -13.09
N SER A 42 -10.38 3.71 -13.72
CA SER A 42 -10.44 3.84 -15.18
C SER A 42 -9.09 3.52 -15.83
N ALA A 43 -9.12 2.75 -16.92
CA ALA A 43 -7.93 2.54 -17.75
C ALA A 43 -7.48 3.82 -18.48
N SER A 44 -8.34 4.82 -18.57
CA SER A 44 -8.03 6.15 -19.11
C SER A 44 -7.62 7.17 -18.05
N TYR A 45 -7.37 6.74 -16.81
CA TYR A 45 -6.86 7.61 -15.75
C TYR A 45 -5.59 8.35 -16.20
N ILE A 46 -5.55 9.66 -15.94
CA ILE A 46 -4.40 10.49 -16.27
C ILE A 46 -3.55 10.68 -15.03
N ILE A 47 -2.28 10.25 -15.09
CA ILE A 47 -1.32 10.39 -13.99
C ILE A 47 -1.13 11.89 -13.70
N GLN A 48 -1.22 12.26 -12.42
CA GLN A 48 -1.03 13.64 -11.97
C GLN A 48 0.45 13.95 -11.72
N GLY A 49 1.25 12.94 -11.34
CA GLY A 49 2.71 12.96 -11.29
C GLY A 49 3.32 12.40 -12.59
N PRO A 50 4.49 11.72 -12.49
CA PRO A 50 5.20 11.39 -11.26
C PRO A 50 5.90 12.58 -10.62
N PHE A 51 6.16 12.49 -9.32
CA PHE A 51 6.87 13.52 -8.55
C PHE A 51 8.22 12.98 -8.06
N THR A 52 9.24 13.85 -8.03
CA THR A 52 10.54 13.51 -7.45
C THR A 52 10.47 13.41 -5.93
N THR A 53 9.70 14.30 -5.31
CA THR A 53 9.47 14.38 -3.86
C THR A 53 7.98 14.37 -3.57
N ILE A 54 7.57 13.53 -2.61
CA ILE A 54 6.23 13.55 -2.04
C ILE A 54 6.31 14.29 -0.72
N ALA A 55 5.54 15.39 -0.60
CA ALA A 55 5.44 16.20 0.59
C ALA A 55 4.04 16.74 0.80
N ARG A 56 3.68 16.99 2.06
CA ARG A 56 2.38 17.56 2.45
C ARG A 56 2.38 19.08 2.41
N PHE A 57 3.49 19.70 2.80
CA PHE A 57 3.62 21.14 2.92
C PHE A 57 4.89 21.63 2.23
N ASN A 58 4.83 22.85 1.72
CA ASN A 58 5.99 23.61 1.30
C ASN A 58 6.74 24.15 2.55
N PRO A 59 7.97 24.67 2.38
CA PRO A 59 8.73 25.28 3.48
C PRO A 59 7.99 26.44 4.18
N ASP A 60 7.07 27.11 3.49
CA ASP A 60 6.19 28.17 4.01
C ASP A 60 4.90 27.64 4.66
N MET A 61 4.82 26.33 4.90
CA MET A 61 3.68 25.61 5.48
C MET A 61 2.40 25.64 4.65
N THR A 62 2.44 26.09 3.39
CA THR A 62 1.32 25.91 2.46
C THR A 62 1.22 24.46 2.01
N PRO A 63 0.00 23.92 1.75
CA PRO A 63 -0.16 22.53 1.35
C PRO A 63 0.62 22.23 0.07
N HIS A 64 1.49 21.23 0.12
CA HIS A 64 2.20 20.74 -1.04
C HIS A 64 1.31 19.74 -1.78
N PRO A 65 0.94 19.99 -3.04
CA PRO A 65 -0.05 19.18 -3.75
C PRO A 65 0.42 17.76 -4.06
N THR A 66 1.73 17.47 -4.00
CA THR A 66 2.29 16.18 -4.40
C THR A 66 1.79 15.02 -3.53
N LYS A 67 1.55 15.22 -2.23
CA LYS A 67 1.01 14.16 -1.35
C LYS A 67 -0.35 13.67 -1.82
N THR A 68 -1.31 14.57 -2.03
CA THR A 68 -2.67 14.20 -2.44
C THR A 68 -2.70 13.62 -3.85
N LYS A 69 -2.00 14.26 -4.78
CA LYS A 69 -1.91 13.81 -6.17
C LYS A 69 -1.25 12.45 -6.31
N SER A 70 -0.14 12.22 -5.61
CA SER A 70 0.52 10.91 -5.59
C SER A 70 -0.35 9.83 -4.96
N GLU A 71 -1.11 10.16 -3.92
CA GLU A 71 -2.03 9.21 -3.30
C GLU A 71 -3.11 8.74 -4.27
N GLU A 72 -3.66 9.64 -5.08
CA GLU A 72 -4.62 9.29 -6.12
C GLU A 72 -3.99 8.44 -7.22
N ASP A 73 -2.78 8.78 -7.68
CA ASP A 73 -2.02 7.97 -8.65
C ASP A 73 -1.78 6.55 -8.12
N HIS A 74 -1.36 6.42 -6.86
CA HIS A 74 -1.09 5.12 -6.25
C HIS A 74 -2.36 4.30 -6.02
N LYS A 75 -3.47 4.94 -5.66
CA LYS A 75 -4.79 4.29 -5.65
C LYS A 75 -5.17 3.82 -7.06
N ALA A 76 -4.96 4.64 -8.07
CA ALA A 76 -5.25 4.29 -9.45
C ALA A 76 -4.41 3.09 -9.92
N ALA A 77 -3.13 3.01 -9.54
CA ALA A 77 -2.29 1.86 -9.83
C ALA A 77 -2.88 0.57 -9.26
N TYR A 78 -3.26 0.58 -7.98
CA TYR A 78 -3.85 -0.57 -7.30
C TYR A 78 -5.23 -0.94 -7.86
N LEU A 79 -6.12 0.04 -8.05
CA LEU A 79 -7.48 -0.22 -8.56
C LEU A 79 -7.45 -0.74 -10.01
N ASN A 80 -6.54 -0.26 -10.84
CA ASN A 80 -6.35 -0.81 -12.18
C ASN A 80 -5.76 -2.22 -12.16
N ALA A 81 -4.82 -2.51 -11.26
CA ALA A 81 -4.33 -3.88 -11.06
C ALA A 81 -5.46 -4.84 -10.64
N LEU A 82 -6.38 -4.37 -9.79
CA LEU A 82 -7.55 -5.13 -9.38
C LEU A 82 -8.53 -5.32 -10.55
N MET A 83 -8.83 -4.27 -11.31
CA MET A 83 -9.68 -4.34 -12.50
C MET A 83 -9.14 -5.30 -13.54
N TRP A 84 -7.83 -5.32 -13.80
CA TRP A 84 -7.20 -6.34 -14.64
C TRP A 84 -7.51 -7.75 -14.14
N ASN A 85 -7.32 -7.99 -12.86
CA ASN A 85 -7.54 -9.33 -12.29
C ASN A 85 -9.00 -9.78 -12.38
N ILE A 86 -9.96 -8.84 -12.30
CA ILE A 86 -11.39 -9.17 -12.43
C ILE A 86 -11.81 -9.32 -13.89
N THR A 87 -11.42 -8.38 -14.77
CA THR A 87 -11.97 -8.26 -16.12
C THR A 87 -11.12 -8.91 -17.19
N LYS A 88 -9.82 -9.11 -16.95
CA LYS A 88 -8.81 -9.48 -17.93
C LYS A 88 -8.67 -8.48 -19.09
N ASN A 89 -9.12 -7.26 -18.93
CA ASN A 89 -8.88 -6.19 -19.89
C ASN A 89 -7.46 -5.62 -19.71
N GLU A 90 -6.60 -5.86 -20.68
CA GLU A 90 -5.18 -5.47 -20.65
C GLU A 90 -4.95 -3.97 -20.49
N ALA A 91 -5.90 -3.12 -20.91
CA ALA A 91 -5.79 -1.66 -20.72
C ALA A 91 -5.64 -1.28 -19.25
N HIS A 92 -6.27 -2.03 -18.35
CA HIS A 92 -6.10 -1.82 -16.90
C HIS A 92 -4.71 -2.28 -16.41
N ALA A 93 -4.20 -3.41 -16.88
CA ALA A 93 -2.85 -3.86 -16.55
C ALA A 93 -1.80 -2.84 -17.02
N GLN A 94 -1.92 -2.37 -18.25
CA GLN A 94 -1.03 -1.36 -18.83
C GLN A 94 -1.07 -0.05 -18.03
N LYS A 95 -2.24 0.41 -17.59
CA LYS A 95 -2.37 1.61 -16.75
C LYS A 95 -1.68 1.44 -15.40
N SER A 96 -1.86 0.31 -14.73
CA SER A 96 -1.18 0.02 -13.47
C SER A 96 0.35 0.03 -13.62
N ILE A 97 0.87 -0.61 -14.66
CA ILE A 97 2.31 -0.66 -14.95
C ILE A 97 2.84 0.72 -15.34
N GLU A 98 2.09 1.50 -16.12
CA GLU A 98 2.44 2.87 -16.47
C GLU A 98 2.70 3.72 -15.22
N ILE A 99 1.79 3.65 -14.23
CA ILE A 99 1.93 4.41 -12.99
C ILE A 99 3.13 3.88 -12.17
N LEU A 100 3.26 2.57 -12.00
CA LEU A 100 4.37 1.96 -11.28
C LEU A 100 5.72 2.35 -11.87
N ASN A 101 5.87 2.29 -13.19
CA ASN A 101 7.11 2.63 -13.89
C ASN A 101 7.41 4.13 -13.82
N ALA A 102 6.38 4.99 -13.93
CA ALA A 102 6.54 6.43 -13.82
C ALA A 102 7.12 6.83 -12.45
N TYR A 103 6.55 6.29 -11.37
CA TYR A 103 7.05 6.58 -10.02
C TYR A 103 8.39 5.90 -9.73
N ALA A 104 8.61 4.67 -10.15
CA ALA A 104 9.90 3.99 -9.98
C ALA A 104 11.05 4.73 -10.70
N GLY A 105 10.75 5.33 -11.85
CA GLY A 105 11.72 6.13 -12.60
C GLY A 105 12.01 7.50 -11.99
N THR A 106 11.07 8.10 -11.26
CA THR A 106 11.11 9.51 -10.88
C THR A 106 11.19 9.75 -9.38
N LEU A 107 10.42 9.02 -8.56
CA LEU A 107 10.34 9.24 -7.12
C LEU A 107 11.68 8.95 -6.44
N ARG A 108 12.17 9.92 -5.64
CA ARG A 108 13.45 9.81 -4.91
C ARG A 108 13.29 10.02 -3.42
N GLU A 109 12.24 10.71 -3.00
CA GLU A 109 12.11 11.15 -1.62
C GLU A 109 10.64 11.24 -1.18
N ILE A 110 10.38 10.84 0.06
CA ILE A 110 9.22 11.28 0.85
C ILE A 110 9.79 12.22 1.87
N ASP A 111 9.33 13.48 1.89
CA ASP A 111 9.90 14.52 2.73
C ASP A 111 9.78 14.17 4.21
N MET A 112 10.92 13.85 4.81
CA MET A 112 11.01 13.44 6.21
C MET A 112 10.97 14.60 7.20
N SER A 113 11.01 15.84 6.74
CA SER A 113 10.77 17.02 7.56
C SER A 113 9.29 17.15 7.95
N ASP A 114 8.40 16.52 7.16
CA ASP A 114 6.98 16.42 7.43
C ASP A 114 6.70 15.31 8.46
N ASN A 115 6.02 15.63 9.54
CA ASN A 115 5.63 14.65 10.55
C ASN A 115 4.74 13.52 10.01
N ASP A 116 4.04 13.75 8.92
CA ASP A 116 3.19 12.76 8.24
C ASP A 116 3.97 11.79 7.33
N ALA A 117 5.26 12.00 7.09
CA ALA A 117 6.04 11.19 6.16
C ALA A 117 5.95 9.67 6.43
N PRO A 118 6.04 9.18 7.68
CA PRO A 118 5.87 7.75 7.95
C PRO A 118 4.50 7.21 7.58
N LEU A 119 3.44 7.96 7.90
CA LEU A 119 2.07 7.55 7.56
C LEU A 119 1.85 7.58 6.05
N CYS A 120 2.35 8.61 5.37
CA CYS A 120 2.32 8.71 3.91
C CYS A 120 3.04 7.52 3.26
N ALA A 121 4.27 7.23 3.69
CA ALA A 121 5.05 6.09 3.19
C ALA A 121 4.33 4.76 3.43
N ALA A 122 3.70 4.58 4.58
CA ALA A 122 2.97 3.38 4.92
C ALA A 122 1.72 3.19 4.05
N LEU A 123 0.87 4.21 3.93
CA LEU A 123 -0.39 4.11 3.20
C LEU A 123 -0.17 4.02 1.69
N GLN A 124 0.65 4.90 1.13
CA GLN A 124 0.92 4.92 -0.30
C GLN A 124 1.79 3.75 -0.73
N GLY A 125 2.82 3.42 0.05
CA GLY A 125 3.69 2.27 -0.21
C GLY A 125 2.94 0.95 -0.20
N PHE A 126 1.97 0.78 0.70
CA PHE A 126 1.12 -0.40 0.73
C PHE A 126 0.26 -0.56 -0.54
N LEU A 127 -0.30 0.53 -1.06
CA LEU A 127 -1.06 0.51 -2.32
C LEU A 127 -0.17 0.11 -3.50
N LEU A 128 1.01 0.73 -3.60
CA LEU A 128 1.96 0.40 -4.67
C LEU A 128 2.50 -1.02 -4.57
N ALA A 129 2.78 -1.52 -3.37
CA ALA A 129 3.23 -2.90 -3.17
C ALA A 129 2.15 -3.91 -3.63
N ASN A 130 0.87 -3.64 -3.33
CA ASN A 130 -0.22 -4.47 -3.81
C ASN A 130 -0.38 -4.42 -5.34
N ALA A 131 -0.25 -3.25 -5.95
CA ALA A 131 -0.29 -3.11 -7.40
C ALA A 131 0.87 -3.88 -8.06
N ALA A 132 2.08 -3.69 -7.57
CA ALA A 132 3.28 -4.35 -8.07
C ALA A 132 3.21 -5.88 -7.92
N GLU A 133 2.76 -6.37 -6.77
CA GLU A 133 2.56 -7.79 -6.50
C GLU A 133 1.56 -8.41 -7.45
N LEU A 134 0.40 -7.78 -7.62
CA LEU A 134 -0.61 -8.26 -8.57
C LEU A 134 -0.06 -8.27 -10.01
N MET A 135 0.58 -7.20 -10.46
CA MET A 135 1.11 -7.13 -11.83
C MET A 135 2.19 -8.17 -12.06
N ARG A 136 3.16 -8.28 -11.15
CA ARG A 136 4.26 -9.26 -11.24
C ARG A 136 3.77 -10.69 -11.42
N HIS A 137 2.71 -11.07 -10.71
CA HIS A 137 2.29 -12.47 -10.62
C HIS A 137 1.04 -12.80 -11.45
N THR A 138 0.38 -11.81 -12.07
CA THR A 138 -0.85 -12.07 -12.84
C THR A 138 -0.83 -11.53 -14.26
N TYR A 139 0.13 -10.68 -14.63
CA TYR A 139 0.24 -10.13 -15.98
C TYR A 139 1.54 -10.58 -16.65
N PRO A 140 1.45 -11.41 -17.71
CA PRO A 140 2.64 -12.06 -18.29
C PRO A 140 3.65 -11.12 -18.95
N SER A 141 3.23 -9.90 -19.31
CA SER A 141 4.08 -8.93 -20.01
C SER A 141 4.92 -8.04 -19.10
N VAL A 142 4.87 -8.25 -17.77
CA VAL A 142 5.78 -7.57 -16.84
C VAL A 142 7.19 -8.10 -17.04
N SER A 143 8.13 -7.18 -17.26
CA SER A 143 9.55 -7.54 -17.43
C SER A 143 10.30 -7.61 -16.10
N ASP A 144 11.42 -8.34 -16.08
CA ASP A 144 12.32 -8.35 -14.93
C ASP A 144 12.91 -6.96 -14.66
N THR A 145 13.05 -6.12 -15.68
CA THR A 145 13.49 -4.72 -15.54
C THR A 145 12.45 -3.89 -14.81
N ASP A 146 11.16 -4.06 -15.13
CA ASP A 146 10.07 -3.38 -14.41
C ASP A 146 10.09 -3.77 -12.93
N VAL A 147 10.12 -5.08 -12.65
CA VAL A 147 10.16 -5.61 -11.28
C VAL A 147 11.34 -5.05 -10.50
N LYS A 148 12.54 -5.06 -11.07
CA LYS A 148 13.73 -4.49 -10.44
C LYS A 148 13.59 -3.00 -10.14
N SER A 149 12.99 -2.24 -11.03
CA SER A 149 12.77 -0.81 -10.81
C SER A 149 11.82 -0.55 -9.65
N TRP A 150 10.76 -1.36 -9.52
CA TRP A 150 9.80 -1.29 -8.40
C TRP A 150 10.46 -1.69 -7.08
N GLU A 151 11.24 -2.79 -7.07
CA GLU A 151 12.02 -3.22 -5.91
C GLU A 151 12.97 -2.12 -5.43
N ASN A 152 13.68 -1.46 -6.34
CA ASN A 152 14.59 -0.36 -6.03
C ASN A 152 13.84 0.85 -5.44
N MET A 153 12.67 1.20 -5.97
CA MET A 153 11.85 2.26 -5.42
C MET A 153 11.45 1.95 -3.96
N PHE A 154 10.97 0.75 -3.67
CA PHE A 154 10.60 0.38 -2.30
C PHE A 154 11.81 0.39 -1.36
N ARG A 155 12.95 -0.19 -1.78
CA ARG A 155 14.17 -0.27 -0.95
C ARG A 155 14.79 1.10 -0.67
N ASN A 156 14.74 2.02 -1.64
CA ASN A 156 15.47 3.29 -1.54
C ASN A 156 14.61 4.45 -1.08
N VAL A 157 13.28 4.40 -1.23
CA VAL A 157 12.39 5.52 -0.90
C VAL A 157 11.48 5.21 0.28
N PHE A 158 10.70 4.13 0.22
CA PHE A 158 9.68 3.84 1.24
C PHE A 158 10.24 3.19 2.50
N ILE A 159 11.05 2.16 2.35
CA ILE A 159 11.59 1.37 3.47
C ILE A 159 12.43 2.22 4.41
N PRO A 160 13.33 3.13 3.96
CA PRO A 160 14.11 3.95 4.87
C PRO A 160 13.25 4.86 5.77
N VAL A 161 12.15 5.40 5.25
CA VAL A 161 11.21 6.21 6.04
C VAL A 161 10.57 5.39 7.15
N LEU A 162 10.14 4.17 6.86
CA LEU A 162 9.54 3.27 7.86
C LEU A 162 10.57 2.77 8.88
N ARG A 163 11.78 2.44 8.45
CA ARG A 163 12.87 2.05 9.39
C ARG A 163 13.22 3.18 10.35
N ASN A 164 13.30 4.42 9.83
CA ASN A 164 13.54 5.59 10.67
C ASN A 164 12.40 5.81 11.66
N PHE A 165 11.16 5.57 11.25
CA PHE A 165 9.99 5.65 12.14
C PHE A 165 10.05 4.62 13.27
N PHE A 166 10.34 3.35 12.96
CA PHE A 166 10.48 2.29 13.96
C PHE A 166 11.64 2.52 14.93
N ALA A 167 12.72 3.17 14.49
CA ALA A 167 13.86 3.50 15.34
C ALA A 167 13.59 4.65 16.33
N LYS A 168 12.55 5.44 16.13
CA LYS A 168 12.18 6.55 17.01
C LYS A 168 11.30 6.06 18.17
N SER A 169 11.92 5.50 19.20
CA SER A 169 11.23 5.21 20.46
C SER A 169 11.12 6.50 21.29
N PRO A 170 9.96 6.79 21.90
CA PRO A 170 8.69 6.06 22.00
C PRO A 170 7.57 6.58 21.07
N TYR A 171 7.89 7.05 19.88
CA TYR A 171 7.00 7.88 19.06
C TYR A 171 6.17 7.13 18.02
N ALA A 172 6.32 5.82 17.87
CA ALA A 172 5.44 5.05 17.01
C ALA A 172 4.03 5.01 17.62
N ASN A 173 3.13 5.76 17.05
CA ASN A 173 1.76 5.87 17.53
C ASN A 173 0.89 4.74 17.01
N GLY A 174 -0.01 4.22 17.83
CA GLY A 174 -0.94 3.15 17.60
C GLY A 174 -1.28 2.85 16.13
N ASN A 175 -2.19 3.61 15.53
CA ASN A 175 -2.59 3.41 14.13
C ASN A 175 -1.47 3.68 13.11
N TRP A 176 -0.56 4.61 13.37
CA TRP A 176 0.59 4.85 12.50
C TRP A 176 1.58 3.70 12.53
N GLY A 177 1.87 3.18 13.73
CA GLY A 177 2.71 2.01 13.92
C GLY A 177 2.14 0.79 13.22
N THR A 178 0.84 0.54 13.36
CA THR A 178 0.15 -0.56 12.70
C THR A 178 0.15 -0.41 11.17
N ALA A 179 -0.05 0.81 10.66
CA ALA A 179 0.03 1.08 9.22
C ALA A 179 1.44 0.83 8.67
N ALA A 180 2.47 1.26 9.42
CA ALA A 180 3.87 1.05 9.06
C ALA A 180 4.25 -0.44 9.05
N ILE A 181 3.85 -1.19 10.07
CA ILE A 181 4.05 -2.65 10.15
C ILE A 181 3.38 -3.34 8.95
N LYS A 182 2.13 -3.00 8.64
CA LYS A 182 1.40 -3.56 7.49
C LYS A 182 2.14 -3.33 6.18
N ALA A 183 2.63 -2.11 5.95
CA ALA A 183 3.39 -1.78 4.73
C ALA A 183 4.73 -2.53 4.69
N PHE A 184 5.41 -2.63 5.82
CA PHE A 184 6.67 -3.34 5.94
C PHE A 184 6.52 -4.84 5.63
N MET A 185 5.46 -5.48 6.14
CA MET A 185 5.12 -6.86 5.76
C MET A 185 4.85 -6.99 4.26
N ALA A 186 4.10 -6.04 3.67
CA ALA A 186 3.81 -6.05 2.24
C ALA A 186 5.07 -5.94 1.38
N PHE A 187 6.02 -5.11 1.78
CA PHE A 187 7.33 -5.03 1.11
C PHE A 187 8.11 -6.34 1.24
N GLY A 188 8.10 -6.97 2.41
CA GLY A 188 8.74 -8.28 2.61
C GLY A 188 8.18 -9.35 1.68
N ILE A 189 6.87 -9.38 1.47
CA ILE A 189 6.22 -10.30 0.53
C ILE A 189 6.62 -9.97 -0.91
N PHE A 190 6.47 -8.72 -1.35
CA PHE A 190 6.80 -8.33 -2.72
C PHE A 190 8.27 -8.58 -3.08
N LEU A 191 9.18 -8.32 -2.13
CA LEU A 191 10.62 -8.51 -2.30
C LEU A 191 11.07 -9.98 -2.19
N ASP A 192 10.14 -10.90 -1.86
CA ASP A 192 10.43 -12.31 -1.54
C ASP A 192 11.53 -12.47 -0.47
N ASP A 193 11.51 -11.55 0.51
CA ASP A 193 12.50 -11.45 1.58
C ASP A 193 11.88 -11.89 2.91
N GLU A 194 12.07 -13.18 3.23
CA GLU A 194 11.51 -13.77 4.44
C GLU A 194 12.08 -13.15 5.71
N SER A 195 13.35 -12.79 5.70
CA SER A 195 13.99 -12.14 6.85
C SER A 195 13.37 -10.78 7.13
N PHE A 196 13.16 -10.00 6.08
CA PHE A 196 12.52 -8.71 6.16
C PHE A 196 11.05 -8.80 6.62
N TYR A 197 10.32 -9.78 6.11
CA TYR A 197 8.95 -10.06 6.55
C TYR A 197 8.90 -10.44 8.04
N ASN A 198 9.80 -11.31 8.48
CA ASN A 198 9.87 -11.74 9.87
C ASN A 198 10.28 -10.60 10.83
N GLU A 199 11.10 -9.65 10.39
CA GLU A 199 11.38 -8.41 11.12
C GLU A 199 10.09 -7.65 11.45
N ALA A 200 9.21 -7.48 10.46
CA ALA A 200 7.92 -6.82 10.65
C ALA A 200 6.98 -7.60 11.57
N VAL A 201 6.94 -8.93 11.45
CA VAL A 201 6.15 -9.81 12.32
C VAL A 201 6.65 -9.73 13.76
N THR A 202 7.95 -9.78 13.98
CA THR A 202 8.56 -9.62 15.30
C THR A 202 8.20 -8.28 15.92
N PHE A 203 8.31 -7.20 15.14
CA PHE A 203 7.93 -5.87 15.60
C PHE A 203 6.44 -5.77 15.95
N PHE A 204 5.57 -6.45 15.20
CA PHE A 204 4.14 -6.50 15.49
C PHE A 204 3.82 -7.14 16.83
N TYR A 205 4.52 -8.23 17.19
CA TYR A 205 4.27 -8.94 18.45
C TYR A 205 5.08 -8.39 19.64
N GLU A 206 6.31 -7.97 19.41
CA GLU A 206 7.31 -7.69 20.44
C GLU A 206 7.82 -6.24 20.42
N GLY A 207 7.33 -5.42 19.49
CA GLY A 207 7.73 -4.03 19.35
C GLY A 207 7.43 -3.23 20.63
N HIS A 208 8.28 -2.25 20.87
CA HIS A 208 8.24 -1.40 22.09
C HIS A 208 7.25 -0.26 22.01
N ASP A 209 6.60 -0.04 20.86
CA ASP A 209 5.69 1.05 20.64
C ASP A 209 4.21 0.66 20.75
N ASN A 210 3.33 1.66 20.69
CA ASN A 210 1.88 1.48 20.75
C ASN A 210 1.30 0.85 19.46
N GLY A 211 2.09 0.63 18.42
CA GLY A 211 1.67 -0.05 17.19
C GLY A 211 1.81 -1.57 17.28
N SER A 212 2.59 -2.08 18.23
CA SER A 212 2.67 -3.52 18.48
C SER A 212 1.37 -4.04 19.10
N LEU A 213 1.06 -5.30 18.83
CA LEU A 213 -0.21 -5.93 19.24
C LEU A 213 -0.45 -5.80 20.74
N THR A 214 0.55 -6.13 21.53
CA THR A 214 0.46 -6.14 23.00
C THR A 214 0.20 -4.75 23.55
N ASN A 215 0.96 -3.76 23.09
CA ASN A 215 0.84 -2.39 23.59
C ASN A 215 -0.43 -1.70 23.08
N TYR A 216 -0.83 -1.96 21.83
CA TYR A 216 -2.02 -1.37 21.24
C TYR A 216 -3.32 -1.84 21.91
N ILE A 217 -3.43 -3.13 22.19
CA ILE A 217 -4.60 -3.69 22.88
C ILE A 217 -4.66 -3.24 24.34
N ILE A 218 -3.54 -3.20 25.05
CA ILE A 218 -3.51 -2.68 26.43
C ILE A 218 -3.91 -1.23 26.47
N CYS A 219 -3.39 -0.41 25.58
CA CYS A 219 -3.75 0.99 25.49
C CYS A 219 -5.26 1.21 25.28
N LEU A 220 -5.88 0.43 24.39
CA LEU A 220 -7.32 0.50 24.14
C LEU A 220 -8.16 0.05 25.35
N LEU A 221 -7.71 -0.96 26.10
CA LEU A 221 -8.40 -1.44 27.29
C LEU A 221 -8.39 -0.39 28.43
N TYR A 222 -7.32 0.40 28.54
CA TYR A 222 -7.21 1.43 29.56
C TYR A 222 -7.79 2.79 29.16
N THR A 223 -7.90 3.09 27.89
CA THR A 223 -8.33 4.41 27.38
C THR A 223 -9.76 4.45 26.89
N SER A 224 -10.36 3.31 26.57
CA SER A 224 -11.77 3.21 26.18
C SER A 224 -12.59 2.80 27.39
N PRO A 225 -13.50 3.67 27.91
CA PRO A 225 -14.42 3.25 28.94
C PRO A 225 -15.25 2.06 28.40
N SER A 226 -15.21 0.96 29.14
CA SER A 226 -16.07 -0.18 28.84
C SER A 226 -17.52 0.29 28.89
N PRO A 227 -18.42 -0.21 28.01
CA PRO A 227 -19.86 0.04 28.14
C PRO A 227 -20.43 -0.38 29.49
N ARG A 228 -19.67 -1.14 30.30
CA ARG A 228 -20.02 -1.54 31.66
C ARG A 228 -19.63 -0.50 32.73
N ASP A 229 -18.77 0.45 32.40
CA ASP A 229 -18.28 1.46 33.34
C ASP A 229 -19.15 2.74 33.37
N THR A 230 -20.23 2.73 32.59
CA THR A 230 -21.22 3.84 32.51
C THR A 230 -22.50 3.56 33.29
N ARG A 231 -22.44 2.70 34.33
CA ARG A 231 -23.58 2.49 35.26
C ARG A 231 -23.32 3.07 36.63
#